data_3ac018d91f137be8f357b606dc5d997d
#
_entry.id   3ac018d91f137be8f357b606dc5d997d
#
_cell.length_a   1.000
_cell.length_b   1.000
_cell.length_c   1.000
_cell.angle_alpha   90.00
_cell.angle_beta   90.00
_cell.angle_gamma   90.00
#
_symmetry.space_group_name_H-M   'P 1'
#
loop_
_entity.id
_entity.type
_entity.pdbx_description
1 polymer ?
#
loop_
_entity_poly.entity_id
_entity_poly.type
_entity_poly.pdbx_seq_one_letter_code
_entity_poly.pdbx_strand_id
1 'polypeptide(L)'
;MEGMNTPRTVRVAIIGSGPAGWTAAIYAARAMLEPVIIAGLQPGGQLTITTDVENYPGFAEVIQGPWLMEQMKAQAEHVGTEVIEDIVVSADLSSRPFRLKLDSGTEMLAETVIISTGAQAKWLGLESEQTYQGFGVSACATCDGFFYRGKDVIVVGGGNTAVEEALFLTNFAAKVTVVHRKNEFRAERILQDRLFANPKVEVIWDHQIDEILGVTADGGSNVTGVRLKHAKTGETREVAADGVFIAIGHAPSSELFTGQLETKTGGYLVVKPGSTATAIEGVYAAGDVTDDIYRQAVTAAGMGCMAALEAVRFLAEEDHKAAHKPISHHEAEKIGVW
;
A
#
# COMPACT_ATOMS: atom_id res chain seq x y z
N MET A 1 36.64 21.29 4.58
CA MET A 1 35.51 22.23 4.41
C MET A 1 34.37 21.43 3.86
N GLU A 2 33.51 20.89 4.72
CA GLU A 2 32.29 20.23 4.33
C GLU A 2 31.38 21.30 3.73
N GLY A 3 31.10 21.18 2.44
CA GLY A 3 30.13 22.04 1.78
C GLY A 3 28.78 21.82 2.46
N MET A 4 28.25 22.83 3.12
CA MET A 4 26.87 22.84 3.59
C MET A 4 25.99 22.65 2.35
N ASN A 5 25.49 21.44 2.19
CA ASN A 5 24.55 21.13 1.12
C ASN A 5 23.25 21.87 1.47
N THR A 6 23.00 23.01 0.82
CA THR A 6 21.78 23.78 1.05
C THR A 6 20.59 22.88 0.68
N PRO A 7 19.61 22.70 1.58
CA PRO A 7 18.47 21.86 1.28
C PRO A 7 17.77 22.32 0.00
N ARG A 8 17.46 21.39 -0.90
CA ARG A 8 16.72 21.65 -2.12
C ARG A 8 15.26 21.90 -1.79
N THR A 9 14.67 22.95 -2.31
CA THR A 9 13.22 23.22 -2.16
C THR A 9 12.47 22.67 -3.38
N VAL A 10 11.35 21.98 -3.14
CA VAL A 10 10.44 21.42 -4.14
C VAL A 10 9.01 21.81 -3.82
N ARG A 11 8.18 21.99 -4.84
CA ARG A 11 6.77 22.32 -4.66
C ARG A 11 5.95 21.14 -4.14
N VAL A 12 6.19 19.95 -4.69
CA VAL A 12 5.49 18.71 -4.31
C VAL A 12 6.52 17.61 -4.13
N ALA A 13 6.62 17.07 -2.92
CA ALA A 13 7.32 15.83 -2.64
C ALA A 13 6.33 14.68 -2.47
N ILE A 14 6.56 13.57 -3.19
CA ILE A 14 5.73 12.37 -3.13
C ILE A 14 6.57 11.25 -2.52
N ILE A 15 6.09 10.66 -1.43
CA ILE A 15 6.81 9.61 -0.71
C ILE A 15 6.15 8.26 -1.01
N GLY A 16 6.87 7.42 -1.77
CA GLY A 16 6.40 6.09 -2.21
C GLY A 16 5.92 6.08 -3.65
N SER A 17 6.24 4.99 -4.35
CA SER A 17 6.14 4.84 -5.81
C SER A 17 5.18 3.73 -6.25
N GLY A 18 4.21 3.36 -5.40
CA GLY A 18 3.10 2.50 -5.80
C GLY A 18 2.12 3.21 -6.75
N PRO A 19 0.98 2.58 -7.09
CA PRO A 19 -0.02 3.17 -8.00
C PRO A 19 -0.53 4.55 -7.54
N ALA A 20 -0.63 4.79 -6.24
CA ALA A 20 -1.01 6.10 -5.69
C ALA A 20 0.07 7.15 -5.98
N GLY A 21 1.34 6.82 -5.69
CA GLY A 21 2.46 7.74 -5.91
C GLY A 21 2.69 8.09 -7.37
N TRP A 22 2.75 7.09 -8.25
CA TRP A 22 2.89 7.34 -9.69
C TRP A 22 1.74 8.17 -10.25
N THR A 23 0.50 7.86 -9.85
CA THR A 23 -0.66 8.64 -10.31
C THR A 23 -0.59 10.08 -9.80
N ALA A 24 -0.24 10.28 -8.53
CA ALA A 24 -0.05 11.62 -7.99
C ALA A 24 1.04 12.39 -8.75
N ALA A 25 2.17 11.74 -9.04
CA ALA A 25 3.27 12.33 -9.80
C ALA A 25 2.83 12.76 -11.21
N ILE A 26 2.11 11.89 -11.93
CA ILE A 26 1.58 12.21 -13.28
C ILE A 26 0.68 13.46 -13.25
N TYR A 27 -0.27 13.51 -12.31
CA TYR A 27 -1.21 14.62 -12.23
C TYR A 27 -0.55 15.92 -11.77
N ALA A 28 0.37 15.88 -10.81
CA ALA A 28 1.13 17.05 -10.36
C ALA A 28 2.06 17.59 -11.44
N ALA A 29 2.75 16.72 -12.18
CA ALA A 29 3.62 17.12 -13.30
C ALA A 29 2.81 17.76 -14.43
N ARG A 30 1.66 17.20 -14.81
CA ARG A 30 0.76 17.78 -15.80
C ARG A 30 0.18 19.14 -15.37
N ALA A 31 0.16 19.43 -14.08
CA ALA A 31 -0.18 20.74 -13.53
C ALA A 31 1.03 21.68 -13.42
N MET A 32 2.18 21.32 -14.00
CA MET A 32 3.42 22.10 -14.03
C MET A 32 4.00 22.37 -12.64
N LEU A 33 3.81 21.44 -11.68
CA LEU A 33 4.33 21.57 -10.32
C LEU A 33 5.72 20.96 -10.13
N GLU A 34 6.31 20.38 -11.17
CA GLU A 34 7.65 19.76 -11.14
C GLU A 34 7.83 18.83 -9.91
N PRO A 35 6.95 17.81 -9.75
CA PRO A 35 6.97 16.97 -8.57
C PRO A 35 8.23 16.11 -8.51
N VAL A 36 8.69 15.88 -7.29
CA VAL A 36 9.73 14.90 -6.99
C VAL A 36 9.12 13.71 -6.27
N ILE A 37 9.32 12.50 -6.80
CA ILE A 37 8.91 11.26 -6.16
C ILE A 37 10.12 10.55 -5.57
N ILE A 38 10.05 10.20 -4.28
CA ILE A 38 11.03 9.37 -3.59
C ILE A 38 10.51 7.94 -3.61
N ALA A 39 11.18 7.07 -4.36
CA ALA A 39 10.65 5.78 -4.76
C ALA A 39 10.48 4.76 -3.60
N GLY A 40 11.30 4.87 -2.55
CA GLY A 40 11.30 3.95 -1.42
C GLY A 40 12.15 2.70 -1.67
N LEU A 41 12.10 1.75 -0.71
CA LEU A 41 12.85 0.49 -0.75
C LEU A 41 12.44 -0.45 -1.89
N GLN A 42 11.17 -0.39 -2.28
CA GLN A 42 10.58 -1.24 -3.31
C GLN A 42 9.88 -0.36 -4.34
N PRO A 43 10.62 0.15 -5.35
CA PRO A 43 10.03 0.96 -6.42
C PRO A 43 8.90 0.23 -7.13
N GLY A 44 7.69 0.83 -7.18
CA GLY A 44 6.47 0.21 -7.69
C GLY A 44 5.59 -0.48 -6.63
N GLY A 45 6.11 -0.68 -5.41
CA GLY A 45 5.34 -1.21 -4.27
C GLY A 45 4.87 -2.65 -4.46
N GLN A 46 3.71 -2.99 -3.90
CA GLN A 46 3.20 -4.38 -3.84
C GLN A 46 2.97 -5.02 -5.23
N LEU A 47 2.69 -4.24 -6.26
CA LEU A 47 2.51 -4.78 -7.61
C LEU A 47 3.79 -5.35 -8.23
N THR A 48 4.96 -4.98 -7.72
CA THR A 48 6.22 -5.55 -8.24
C THR A 48 6.50 -6.99 -7.78
N ILE A 49 5.79 -7.45 -6.76
CA ILE A 49 5.84 -8.83 -6.26
C ILE A 49 4.58 -9.63 -6.64
N THR A 50 3.67 -9.02 -7.38
CA THR A 50 2.46 -9.64 -7.95
C THR A 50 2.78 -10.09 -9.38
N THR A 51 2.30 -11.26 -9.79
CA THR A 51 2.46 -11.77 -11.16
C THR A 51 1.37 -11.22 -12.06
N ASP A 52 0.27 -11.94 -12.21
CA ASP A 52 -0.83 -11.63 -13.10
C ASP A 52 -1.79 -10.60 -12.49
N VAL A 53 -2.16 -9.60 -13.26
CA VAL A 53 -3.12 -8.55 -12.89
C VAL A 53 -4.22 -8.51 -13.95
N GLU A 54 -5.45 -8.83 -13.54
CA GLU A 54 -6.65 -8.85 -14.39
C GLU A 54 -7.69 -7.80 -13.98
N ASN A 55 -7.49 -7.15 -12.82
CA ASN A 55 -8.46 -6.26 -12.19
C ASN A 55 -8.08 -4.78 -12.23
N TYR A 56 -7.05 -4.40 -13.00
CA TYR A 56 -6.72 -3.00 -13.25
C TYR A 56 -7.36 -2.56 -14.56
N PRO A 57 -8.33 -1.62 -14.56
CA PRO A 57 -9.07 -1.24 -15.76
C PRO A 57 -8.17 -0.63 -16.84
N GLY A 58 -8.49 -0.91 -18.10
CA GLY A 58 -7.80 -0.36 -19.28
C GLY A 58 -7.07 -1.43 -20.10
N PHE A 59 -6.97 -2.65 -19.61
CA PHE A 59 -6.33 -3.78 -20.28
C PHE A 59 -7.34 -4.91 -20.47
N ALA A 60 -7.48 -5.38 -21.71
CA ALA A 60 -8.41 -6.46 -22.06
C ALA A 60 -7.82 -7.85 -21.75
N GLU A 61 -6.50 -7.94 -21.69
CA GLU A 61 -5.75 -9.16 -21.43
C GLU A 61 -5.02 -9.04 -20.10
N VAL A 62 -4.58 -10.18 -19.57
CA VAL A 62 -3.76 -10.27 -18.36
C VAL A 62 -2.46 -9.49 -18.55
N ILE A 63 -2.12 -8.66 -17.60
CA ILE A 63 -0.84 -7.95 -17.56
C ILE A 63 -0.05 -8.36 -16.33
N GLN A 64 1.27 -8.12 -16.36
CA GLN A 64 2.13 -8.37 -15.21
C GLN A 64 2.21 -7.12 -14.31
N GLY A 65 2.14 -7.33 -12.99
CA GLY A 65 2.24 -6.26 -12.02
C GLY A 65 3.52 -5.40 -12.17
N PRO A 66 4.72 -6.00 -12.27
CA PRO A 66 5.97 -5.26 -12.53
C PRO A 66 5.90 -4.41 -13.80
N TRP A 67 5.39 -4.99 -14.90
CA TRP A 67 5.23 -4.26 -16.16
C TRP A 67 4.30 -3.04 -16.01
N LEU A 68 3.18 -3.17 -15.31
CA LEU A 68 2.28 -2.03 -15.07
C LEU A 68 3.01 -0.91 -14.31
N MET A 69 3.82 -1.26 -13.32
CA MET A 69 4.59 -0.25 -12.56
C MET A 69 5.66 0.43 -13.40
N GLU A 70 6.31 -0.30 -14.30
CA GLU A 70 7.23 0.30 -15.29
C GLU A 70 6.52 1.28 -16.23
N GLN A 71 5.32 0.94 -16.71
CA GLN A 71 4.52 1.83 -17.55
C GLN A 71 4.12 3.11 -16.81
N MET A 72 3.69 2.99 -15.53
CA MET A 72 3.32 4.15 -14.74
C MET A 72 4.54 5.04 -14.41
N LYS A 73 5.70 4.45 -14.12
CA LYS A 73 6.97 5.17 -13.93
C LYS A 73 7.32 5.93 -15.21
N ALA A 74 7.37 5.24 -16.35
CA ALA A 74 7.71 5.85 -17.63
C ALA A 74 6.75 6.99 -18.01
N GLN A 75 5.46 6.84 -17.72
CA GLN A 75 4.47 7.90 -17.92
C GLN A 75 4.75 9.11 -17.01
N ALA A 76 5.07 8.91 -15.75
CA ALA A 76 5.39 9.99 -14.82
C ALA A 76 6.66 10.76 -15.24
N GLU A 77 7.71 10.05 -15.64
CA GLU A 77 8.96 10.63 -16.16
C GLU A 77 8.71 11.40 -17.47
N HIS A 78 7.91 10.84 -18.38
CA HIS A 78 7.56 11.48 -19.67
C HIS A 78 6.87 12.84 -19.50
N VAL A 79 6.05 12.99 -18.45
CA VAL A 79 5.36 14.26 -18.18
C VAL A 79 6.16 15.22 -17.27
N GLY A 80 7.39 14.84 -16.87
CA GLY A 80 8.30 15.74 -16.16
C GLY A 80 8.41 15.51 -14.66
N THR A 81 8.04 14.32 -14.16
CA THR A 81 8.32 13.95 -12.77
C THR A 81 9.81 13.60 -12.60
N GLU A 82 10.45 14.14 -11.58
CA GLU A 82 11.77 13.68 -11.15
C GLU A 82 11.65 12.49 -10.20
N VAL A 83 12.39 11.43 -10.47
CA VAL A 83 12.40 10.20 -9.67
C VAL A 83 13.71 10.11 -8.91
N ILE A 84 13.62 9.99 -7.58
CA ILE A 84 14.76 9.75 -6.70
C ILE A 84 14.65 8.32 -6.15
N GLU A 85 15.62 7.49 -6.50
CA GLU A 85 15.73 6.11 -6.00
C GLU A 85 16.41 6.12 -4.63
N ASP A 86 15.68 6.53 -3.59
CA ASP A 86 16.13 6.67 -2.23
C ASP A 86 14.95 6.48 -1.26
N ILE A 87 15.22 6.55 0.03
CA ILE A 87 14.25 6.33 1.11
C ILE A 87 14.17 7.59 1.97
N VAL A 88 12.96 8.02 2.32
CA VAL A 88 12.78 9.04 3.36
C VAL A 88 12.93 8.38 4.72
N VAL A 89 13.96 8.77 5.46
CA VAL A 89 14.25 8.23 6.80
C VAL A 89 13.78 9.16 7.93
N SER A 90 13.48 10.42 7.62
CA SER A 90 12.89 11.37 8.56
C SER A 90 12.01 12.38 7.84
N ALA A 91 10.88 12.73 8.44
CA ALA A 91 10.00 13.79 7.98
C ALA A 91 9.65 14.68 9.17
N ASP A 92 9.83 15.99 9.02
CA ASP A 92 9.36 17.00 9.96
C ASP A 92 8.24 17.79 9.27
N LEU A 93 7.02 17.57 9.75
CA LEU A 93 5.80 18.16 9.23
C LEU A 93 5.27 19.29 10.13
N SER A 94 6.07 19.74 11.11
CA SER A 94 5.65 20.75 12.10
C SER A 94 5.51 22.16 11.52
N SER A 95 6.23 22.45 10.43
CA SER A 95 6.21 23.79 9.78
C SER A 95 6.51 23.67 8.29
N ARG A 96 5.92 24.58 7.47
CA ARG A 96 6.23 24.71 6.04
C ARG A 96 7.35 25.72 5.78
N PRO A 97 8.23 25.42 4.80
CA PRO A 97 8.30 24.18 4.02
C PRO A 97 8.70 22.98 4.88
N PHE A 98 8.07 21.82 4.62
CA PHE A 98 8.29 20.57 5.33
C PHE A 98 9.67 20.03 5.04
N ARG A 99 10.33 19.47 6.06
CA ARG A 99 11.70 18.94 5.91
C ARG A 99 11.67 17.42 5.79
N LEU A 100 12.24 16.91 4.71
CA LEU A 100 12.44 15.49 4.47
C LEU A 100 13.95 15.19 4.45
N LYS A 101 14.37 14.12 5.13
CA LYS A 101 15.73 13.62 5.08
C LYS A 101 15.75 12.25 4.42
N LEU A 102 16.60 12.09 3.42
CA LEU A 102 16.79 10.84 2.70
C LEU A 102 17.91 10.01 3.34
N ASP A 103 17.93 8.71 3.07
CA ASP A 103 18.95 7.78 3.58
C ASP A 103 20.36 8.13 3.07
N SER A 104 20.47 8.63 1.84
CA SER A 104 21.71 9.18 1.28
C SER A 104 22.27 10.38 2.06
N GLY A 105 21.52 10.92 3.03
CA GLY A 105 21.85 12.13 3.76
C GLY A 105 21.38 13.43 3.08
N THR A 106 20.76 13.35 1.90
CA THR A 106 20.17 14.51 1.22
C THR A 106 19.00 15.05 2.04
N GLU A 107 18.96 16.39 2.20
CA GLU A 107 17.81 17.08 2.81
C GLU A 107 17.02 17.83 1.74
N MET A 108 15.69 17.75 1.84
CA MET A 108 14.74 18.38 0.95
C MET A 108 13.71 19.19 1.75
N LEU A 109 13.37 20.37 1.23
CA LEU A 109 12.27 21.19 1.75
C LEU A 109 11.11 21.14 0.77
N ALA A 110 9.93 20.74 1.22
CA ALA A 110 8.75 20.58 0.40
C ALA A 110 7.63 21.55 0.80
N GLU A 111 7.04 22.25 -0.16
CA GLU A 111 5.87 23.10 0.11
C GLU A 111 4.62 22.25 0.40
N THR A 112 4.49 21.10 -0.28
CA THR A 112 3.47 20.08 -0.02
C THR A 112 4.07 18.69 -0.03
N VAL A 113 3.46 17.77 0.74
CA VAL A 113 3.86 16.36 0.83
C VAL A 113 2.67 15.47 0.53
N ILE A 114 2.85 14.49 -0.36
CA ILE A 114 1.91 13.41 -0.63
C ILE A 114 2.51 12.10 -0.11
N ILE A 115 1.87 11.53 0.92
CA ILE A 115 2.29 10.27 1.53
C ILE A 115 1.56 9.14 0.81
N SER A 116 2.31 8.30 0.10
CA SER A 116 1.81 7.15 -0.67
C SER A 116 2.66 5.89 -0.41
N THR A 117 3.09 5.73 0.84
CA THR A 117 3.99 4.68 1.31
C THR A 117 3.36 3.28 1.34
N GLY A 118 2.03 3.20 1.14
CA GLY A 118 1.30 1.95 1.03
C GLY A 118 1.15 1.19 2.36
N ALA A 119 0.86 -0.11 2.23
CA ALA A 119 0.77 -1.06 3.33
C ALA A 119 1.41 -2.38 2.91
N GLN A 120 1.97 -3.10 3.89
CA GLN A 120 2.56 -4.42 3.69
C GLN A 120 1.63 -5.49 4.23
N ALA A 121 1.43 -6.57 3.48
CA ALA A 121 0.80 -7.76 4.02
C ALA A 121 1.64 -8.32 5.17
N LYS A 122 0.98 -8.80 6.21
CA LYS A 122 1.66 -9.54 7.27
C LYS A 122 1.81 -10.98 6.83
N TRP A 123 3.02 -11.48 7.00
CA TRP A 123 3.40 -12.84 6.64
C TRP A 123 3.64 -13.69 7.89
N LEU A 124 3.63 -15.01 7.73
CA LEU A 124 3.92 -15.94 8.83
C LEU A 124 5.41 -15.96 9.17
N GLY A 125 6.27 -15.54 8.24
CA GLY A 125 7.72 -15.55 8.39
C GLY A 125 8.37 -16.91 8.16
N LEU A 126 7.71 -17.78 7.38
CA LEU A 126 8.24 -19.10 7.03
C LEU A 126 9.07 -19.00 5.74
N GLU A 127 10.18 -19.73 5.67
CA GLU A 127 11.00 -19.81 4.47
C GLU A 127 10.21 -20.40 3.29
N SER A 128 9.38 -21.42 3.56
CA SER A 128 8.48 -21.99 2.56
C SER A 128 7.42 -21.02 2.04
N GLU A 129 6.94 -20.11 2.89
CA GLU A 129 6.03 -19.04 2.48
C GLU A 129 6.68 -18.13 1.43
N GLN A 130 7.92 -17.70 1.67
CA GLN A 130 8.68 -16.87 0.73
C GLN A 130 8.96 -17.60 -0.59
N THR A 131 9.26 -18.90 -0.54
CA THR A 131 9.53 -19.73 -1.71
C THR A 131 8.36 -19.82 -2.68
N TYR A 132 7.12 -19.86 -2.16
CA TYR A 132 5.91 -20.02 -2.96
C TYR A 132 5.10 -18.74 -3.11
N GLN A 133 5.59 -17.59 -2.64
CA GLN A 133 4.93 -16.29 -2.80
C GLN A 133 4.76 -15.94 -4.28
N GLY A 134 3.52 -15.71 -4.73
CA GLY A 134 3.16 -15.53 -6.14
C GLY A 134 3.05 -16.84 -6.94
N PHE A 135 3.45 -17.98 -6.36
CA PHE A 135 3.40 -19.32 -6.97
C PHE A 135 2.54 -20.30 -6.16
N GLY A 136 1.43 -19.80 -5.65
CA GLY A 136 0.50 -20.58 -4.83
C GLY A 136 0.29 -20.00 -3.43
N VAL A 137 1.11 -19.04 -2.99
CA VAL A 137 0.93 -18.27 -1.75
C VAL A 137 0.57 -16.84 -2.08
N SER A 138 -0.57 -16.38 -1.55
CA SER A 138 -1.10 -15.02 -1.74
C SER A 138 -1.52 -14.40 -0.41
N ALA A 139 -1.62 -13.07 -0.37
CA ALA A 139 -2.21 -12.32 0.74
C ALA A 139 -3.43 -11.47 0.30
N CYS A 140 -4.01 -11.77 -0.87
CA CYS A 140 -5.13 -11.02 -1.44
C CYS A 140 -6.09 -11.94 -2.21
N ALA A 141 -7.16 -12.37 -1.58
CA ALA A 141 -8.17 -13.21 -2.25
C ALA A 141 -8.87 -12.47 -3.41
N THR A 142 -9.07 -11.16 -3.30
CA THR A 142 -9.70 -10.35 -4.35
C THR A 142 -8.80 -10.24 -5.59
N CYS A 143 -7.48 -10.30 -5.41
CA CYS A 143 -6.52 -10.24 -6.50
C CYS A 143 -6.42 -11.61 -7.22
N ASP A 144 -6.21 -12.67 -6.45
CA ASP A 144 -5.74 -13.95 -6.97
C ASP A 144 -6.80 -15.06 -6.94
N GLY A 145 -7.94 -14.85 -6.28
CA GLY A 145 -8.97 -15.89 -6.09
C GLY A 145 -9.48 -16.52 -7.39
N PHE A 146 -9.53 -15.76 -8.48
CA PHE A 146 -9.97 -16.23 -9.78
C PHE A 146 -9.09 -17.38 -10.33
N PHE A 147 -7.79 -17.39 -10.07
CA PHE A 147 -6.84 -18.42 -10.53
C PHE A 147 -7.04 -19.78 -9.84
N TYR A 148 -7.85 -19.78 -8.77
CA TYR A 148 -8.16 -21.00 -8.00
C TYR A 148 -9.54 -21.56 -8.29
N ARG A 149 -10.12 -21.28 -9.46
CA ARG A 149 -11.39 -21.84 -9.87
C ARG A 149 -11.35 -23.38 -9.92
N GLY A 150 -12.24 -24.02 -9.15
CA GLY A 150 -12.33 -25.46 -9.05
C GLY A 150 -11.21 -26.15 -8.28
N LYS A 151 -10.37 -25.39 -7.59
CA LYS A 151 -9.24 -25.86 -6.78
C LYS A 151 -9.55 -25.82 -5.30
N ASP A 152 -8.76 -26.51 -4.49
CA ASP A 152 -8.83 -26.49 -3.04
C ASP A 152 -7.83 -25.46 -2.49
N VAL A 153 -8.30 -24.57 -1.60
CA VAL A 153 -7.46 -23.50 -1.05
C VAL A 153 -7.52 -23.48 0.48
N ILE A 154 -6.45 -22.98 1.08
CA ILE A 154 -6.34 -22.74 2.50
C ILE A 154 -6.32 -21.23 2.75
N VAL A 155 -7.08 -20.77 3.76
CA VAL A 155 -7.03 -19.39 4.27
C VAL A 155 -6.50 -19.43 5.69
N VAL A 156 -5.46 -18.65 5.97
CA VAL A 156 -4.83 -18.59 7.28
C VAL A 156 -5.22 -17.30 7.99
N GLY A 157 -5.93 -17.41 9.10
CA GLY A 157 -6.33 -16.23 9.86
C GLY A 157 -7.54 -16.47 10.75
N GLY A 158 -8.09 -15.39 11.35
CA GLY A 158 -9.25 -15.52 12.25
C GLY A 158 -9.87 -14.18 12.63
N GLY A 159 -9.54 -13.11 11.91
CA GLY A 159 -10.21 -11.80 11.96
C GLY A 159 -11.21 -11.64 10.80
N ASN A 160 -11.84 -10.46 10.70
CA ASN A 160 -12.78 -10.14 9.62
C ASN A 160 -12.18 -10.45 8.25
N THR A 161 -10.98 -9.96 7.96
CA THR A 161 -10.28 -10.18 6.69
C THR A 161 -10.22 -11.68 6.31
N ALA A 162 -9.84 -12.56 7.23
CA ALA A 162 -9.75 -13.98 6.94
C ALA A 162 -11.10 -14.61 6.61
N VAL A 163 -12.15 -14.22 7.32
CA VAL A 163 -13.51 -14.73 7.10
C VAL A 163 -14.09 -14.18 5.79
N GLU A 164 -13.88 -12.89 5.51
CA GLU A 164 -14.31 -12.25 4.26
C GLU A 164 -13.60 -12.84 3.05
N GLU A 165 -12.28 -13.02 3.10
CA GLU A 165 -11.50 -13.64 2.04
C GLU A 165 -11.90 -15.11 1.82
N ALA A 166 -12.13 -15.87 2.89
CA ALA A 166 -12.61 -17.25 2.79
C ALA A 166 -13.97 -17.32 2.11
N LEU A 167 -14.92 -16.45 2.49
CA LEU A 167 -16.23 -16.35 1.86
C LEU A 167 -16.10 -15.93 0.39
N PHE A 168 -15.24 -14.97 0.07
CA PHE A 168 -15.01 -14.54 -1.31
C PHE A 168 -14.48 -15.69 -2.18
N LEU A 169 -13.50 -16.45 -1.68
CA LEU A 169 -12.91 -17.58 -2.37
C LEU A 169 -13.91 -18.70 -2.67
N THR A 170 -14.99 -18.85 -1.89
CA THR A 170 -16.02 -19.85 -2.20
C THR A 170 -16.74 -19.63 -3.53
N ASN A 171 -16.64 -18.41 -4.12
CA ASN A 171 -17.18 -18.15 -5.46
C ASN A 171 -16.38 -18.86 -6.55
N PHE A 172 -15.14 -19.20 -6.30
CA PHE A 172 -14.20 -19.79 -7.27
C PHE A 172 -13.80 -21.20 -6.87
N ALA A 173 -13.27 -21.37 -5.67
CA ALA A 173 -12.69 -22.60 -5.18
C ALA A 173 -13.73 -23.73 -5.07
N ALA A 174 -13.26 -24.97 -5.22
CA ALA A 174 -14.03 -26.16 -4.91
C ALA A 174 -14.22 -26.32 -3.41
N LYS A 175 -13.16 -26.09 -2.65
CA LYS A 175 -13.16 -26.16 -1.18
C LYS A 175 -12.28 -25.02 -0.62
N VAL A 176 -12.69 -24.45 0.52
CA VAL A 176 -11.93 -23.46 1.29
C VAL A 176 -11.72 -24.01 2.69
N THR A 177 -10.47 -24.20 3.11
CA THR A 177 -10.13 -24.64 4.45
C THR A 177 -9.54 -23.47 5.23
N VAL A 178 -10.25 -23.01 6.28
CA VAL A 178 -9.75 -21.92 7.13
C VAL A 178 -8.94 -22.53 8.29
N VAL A 179 -7.68 -22.14 8.39
CA VAL A 179 -6.78 -22.56 9.48
C VAL A 179 -6.63 -21.45 10.49
N HIS A 180 -7.02 -21.71 11.74
CA HIS A 180 -6.90 -20.74 12.82
C HIS A 180 -6.18 -21.32 14.05
N ARG A 181 -5.23 -20.53 14.58
CA ARG A 181 -4.38 -20.95 15.73
C ARG A 181 -5.10 -21.00 17.09
N LYS A 182 -6.34 -20.54 17.16
CA LYS A 182 -7.21 -20.57 18.33
C LYS A 182 -8.47 -21.38 18.01
N ASN A 183 -9.29 -21.59 19.05
CA ASN A 183 -10.56 -22.33 18.95
C ASN A 183 -11.78 -21.43 18.69
N GLU A 184 -11.56 -20.14 18.43
CA GLU A 184 -12.61 -19.17 18.13
C GLU A 184 -12.09 -18.05 17.22
N PHE A 185 -12.92 -17.53 16.35
CA PHE A 185 -12.63 -16.35 15.54
C PHE A 185 -12.79 -15.06 16.33
N ARG A 186 -12.06 -14.03 15.91
CA ARG A 186 -12.25 -12.64 16.35
C ARG A 186 -13.11 -11.83 15.37
N ALA A 187 -13.50 -12.44 14.27
CA ALA A 187 -14.37 -11.85 13.26
C ALA A 187 -15.76 -11.53 13.83
N GLU A 188 -16.48 -10.63 13.19
CA GLU A 188 -17.85 -10.29 13.53
C GLU A 188 -18.77 -11.52 13.44
N ARG A 189 -19.74 -11.59 14.33
CA ARG A 189 -20.62 -12.76 14.43
C ARG A 189 -21.36 -13.07 13.14
N ILE A 190 -21.86 -12.03 12.47
CA ILE A 190 -22.58 -12.18 11.20
C ILE A 190 -21.71 -12.81 10.10
N LEU A 191 -20.41 -12.48 10.06
CA LEU A 191 -19.47 -13.08 9.12
C LEU A 191 -19.19 -14.54 9.46
N GLN A 192 -19.03 -14.85 10.75
CA GLN A 192 -18.87 -16.23 11.23
C GLN A 192 -20.07 -17.10 10.87
N ASP A 193 -21.30 -16.60 11.09
CA ASP A 193 -22.53 -17.33 10.80
C ASP A 193 -22.63 -17.63 9.29
N ARG A 194 -22.26 -16.70 8.43
CA ARG A 194 -22.17 -16.92 6.97
C ARG A 194 -21.12 -17.95 6.59
N LEU A 195 -19.96 -17.89 7.23
CA LEU A 195 -18.86 -18.82 6.98
C LEU A 195 -19.27 -20.25 7.32
N PHE A 196 -19.84 -20.46 8.52
CA PHE A 196 -20.25 -21.79 9.00
C PHE A 196 -21.45 -22.35 8.19
N ALA A 197 -22.29 -21.51 7.62
CA ALA A 197 -23.39 -21.92 6.76
C ALA A 197 -22.95 -22.32 5.34
N ASN A 198 -21.70 -22.00 4.93
CA ASN A 198 -21.23 -22.27 3.59
C ASN A 198 -20.71 -23.71 3.44
N PRO A 199 -21.31 -24.55 2.59
CA PRO A 199 -20.94 -25.97 2.48
C PRO A 199 -19.56 -26.22 1.88
N LYS A 200 -18.92 -25.22 1.26
CA LYS A 200 -17.56 -25.29 0.74
C LYS A 200 -16.49 -25.02 1.79
N VAL A 201 -16.88 -24.55 2.99
CA VAL A 201 -15.94 -24.12 4.01
C VAL A 201 -15.76 -25.19 5.08
N GLU A 202 -14.53 -25.50 5.38
CA GLU A 202 -14.11 -26.27 6.56
C GLU A 202 -13.21 -25.41 7.43
N VAL A 203 -13.31 -25.54 8.76
CA VAL A 203 -12.44 -24.83 9.70
C VAL A 203 -11.60 -25.79 10.50
N ILE A 204 -10.30 -25.56 10.50
CA ILE A 204 -9.31 -26.28 11.32
C ILE A 204 -8.87 -25.36 12.44
N TRP A 205 -9.33 -25.69 13.65
CA TRP A 205 -9.03 -24.95 14.88
C TRP A 205 -7.74 -25.43 15.55
N ASP A 206 -7.18 -24.56 16.41
CA ASP A 206 -5.99 -24.82 17.22
C ASP A 206 -4.77 -25.28 16.40
N HIS A 207 -4.68 -24.87 15.13
CA HIS A 207 -3.55 -25.19 14.27
C HIS A 207 -2.94 -23.92 13.66
N GLN A 208 -1.66 -24.02 13.41
CA GLN A 208 -0.88 -23.03 12.66
C GLN A 208 -0.16 -23.71 11.49
N ILE A 209 0.22 -22.95 10.47
CA ILE A 209 1.08 -23.44 9.41
C ILE A 209 2.48 -23.66 9.99
N ASP A 210 3.03 -24.86 9.84
CA ASP A 210 4.39 -25.21 10.16
C ASP A 210 5.28 -25.07 8.93
N GLU A 211 4.76 -25.51 7.78
CA GLU A 211 5.45 -25.43 6.48
C GLU A 211 4.42 -25.40 5.34
N ILE A 212 4.73 -24.67 4.28
CA ILE A 212 4.00 -24.74 3.02
C ILE A 212 4.72 -25.74 2.12
N LEU A 213 3.99 -26.73 1.63
CA LEU A 213 4.50 -27.83 0.82
C LEU A 213 4.27 -27.52 -0.66
N GLY A 214 5.23 -27.88 -1.47
CA GLY A 214 5.12 -27.66 -2.90
C GLY A 214 6.21 -28.36 -3.68
N VAL A 215 6.14 -28.21 -4.98
CA VAL A 215 7.14 -28.72 -5.92
C VAL A 215 7.76 -27.57 -6.69
N THR A 216 9.08 -27.61 -6.84
CA THR A 216 9.83 -26.70 -7.70
C THR A 216 10.48 -27.55 -8.78
N ALA A 217 10.13 -27.30 -10.03
CA ALA A 217 10.65 -28.01 -11.20
C ALA A 217 11.00 -26.99 -12.30
N ASP A 218 11.62 -27.45 -13.37
CA ASP A 218 12.07 -26.61 -14.50
C ASP A 218 10.96 -25.79 -15.19
N GLY A 219 9.69 -25.99 -14.80
CA GLY A 219 8.52 -25.26 -15.30
C GLY A 219 7.88 -24.28 -14.30
N GLY A 220 8.45 -24.12 -13.12
CA GLY A 220 7.91 -23.23 -12.07
C GLY A 220 7.73 -23.89 -10.70
N SER A 221 7.31 -23.10 -9.73
CA SER A 221 6.98 -23.55 -8.38
C SER A 221 5.47 -23.61 -8.21
N ASN A 222 4.96 -24.62 -7.51
CA ASN A 222 3.54 -24.76 -7.21
C ASN A 222 3.34 -25.31 -5.80
N VAL A 223 2.37 -24.77 -5.09
CA VAL A 223 1.89 -25.29 -3.80
C VAL A 223 1.14 -26.61 -4.03
N THR A 224 1.37 -27.59 -3.14
CA THR A 224 0.64 -28.87 -3.11
C THR A 224 -0.08 -29.11 -1.79
N GLY A 225 0.17 -28.28 -0.79
CA GLY A 225 -0.48 -28.36 0.52
C GLY A 225 0.28 -27.62 1.59
N VAL A 226 -0.06 -27.93 2.83
CA VAL A 226 0.60 -27.39 4.02
C VAL A 226 0.82 -28.49 5.05
N ARG A 227 1.90 -28.36 5.84
CA ARG A 227 2.03 -29.04 7.12
C ARG A 227 1.46 -28.14 8.21
N LEU A 228 0.46 -28.64 8.92
CA LEU A 228 -0.14 -27.99 10.08
C LEU A 228 0.49 -28.53 11.35
N LYS A 229 0.63 -27.64 12.33
CA LYS A 229 1.05 -27.97 13.69
C LYS A 229 -0.02 -27.57 14.68
N HIS A 230 -0.44 -28.51 15.51
CA HIS A 230 -1.42 -28.24 16.57
C HIS A 230 -0.80 -27.34 17.65
N ALA A 231 -1.44 -26.23 17.96
CA ALA A 231 -0.88 -25.15 18.78
C ALA A 231 -0.57 -25.58 20.25
N LYS A 232 -1.26 -26.63 20.76
CA LYS A 232 -1.11 -27.10 22.15
C LYS A 232 -0.30 -28.38 22.24
N THR A 233 -0.54 -29.35 21.34
CA THR A 233 0.12 -30.68 21.44
C THR A 233 1.41 -30.75 20.63
N GLY A 234 1.57 -29.87 19.65
CA GLY A 234 2.71 -29.90 18.75
C GLY A 234 2.64 -30.98 17.66
N GLU A 235 1.58 -31.78 17.65
CA GLU A 235 1.36 -32.81 16.61
C GLU A 235 1.22 -32.15 15.25
N THR A 236 1.79 -32.80 14.23
CA THR A 236 1.75 -32.30 12.85
C THR A 236 0.89 -33.19 11.97
N ARG A 237 0.25 -32.57 10.97
CA ARG A 237 -0.45 -33.27 9.88
C ARG A 237 -0.36 -32.49 8.58
N GLU A 238 -0.48 -33.17 7.48
CA GLU A 238 -0.49 -32.54 6.16
C GLU A 238 -1.92 -32.40 5.65
N VAL A 239 -2.16 -31.28 4.93
CA VAL A 239 -3.43 -30.99 4.26
C VAL A 239 -3.10 -30.55 2.85
N ALA A 240 -3.65 -31.28 1.86
CA ALA A 240 -3.48 -30.93 0.46
C ALA A 240 -4.24 -29.66 0.10
N ALA A 241 -3.64 -28.82 -0.73
CA ALA A 241 -4.25 -27.62 -1.28
C ALA A 241 -3.45 -27.13 -2.49
N ASP A 242 -4.13 -26.45 -3.42
CA ASP A 242 -3.52 -25.84 -4.59
C ASP A 242 -3.05 -24.41 -4.34
N GLY A 243 -3.51 -23.79 -3.23
CA GLY A 243 -3.12 -22.44 -2.85
C GLY A 243 -3.36 -22.13 -1.38
N VAL A 244 -2.57 -21.16 -0.88
CA VAL A 244 -2.60 -20.70 0.51
C VAL A 244 -2.74 -19.19 0.54
N PHE A 245 -3.78 -18.68 1.19
CA PHE A 245 -4.06 -17.26 1.37
C PHE A 245 -3.73 -16.84 2.80
N ILE A 246 -2.75 -15.96 2.97
CA ILE A 246 -2.30 -15.46 4.26
C ILE A 246 -3.11 -14.23 4.64
N ALA A 247 -4.16 -14.43 5.43
CA ALA A 247 -5.15 -13.41 5.79
C ALA A 247 -5.01 -13.00 7.28
N ILE A 248 -3.79 -12.69 7.72
CA ILE A 248 -3.48 -12.28 9.11
C ILE A 248 -3.40 -10.76 9.28
N GLY A 249 -3.77 -10.00 8.25
CA GLY A 249 -3.87 -8.55 8.22
C GLY A 249 -2.71 -7.88 7.49
N HIS A 250 -2.77 -6.54 7.47
CA HIS A 250 -1.77 -5.68 6.85
C HIS A 250 -1.20 -4.72 7.89
N ALA A 251 -0.06 -4.12 7.57
CA ALA A 251 0.55 -3.03 8.33
C ALA A 251 0.80 -1.85 7.37
N PRO A 252 0.18 -0.69 7.59
CA PRO A 252 0.49 0.49 6.79
C PRO A 252 1.90 0.97 7.09
N SER A 253 2.62 1.46 6.06
CA SER A 253 3.96 2.03 6.21
C SER A 253 3.85 3.50 6.66
N SER A 254 3.40 3.71 7.89
CA SER A 254 3.08 5.02 8.48
C SER A 254 3.99 5.40 9.65
N GLU A 255 4.94 4.55 10.04
CA GLU A 255 5.79 4.73 11.22
C GLU A 255 6.57 6.05 11.20
N LEU A 256 7.00 6.49 10.00
CA LEU A 256 7.72 7.73 9.77
C LEU A 256 6.94 8.98 10.26
N PHE A 257 5.62 8.90 10.29
CA PHE A 257 4.71 10.00 10.62
C PHE A 257 4.10 9.89 12.01
N THR A 258 4.56 8.91 12.81
CA THR A 258 4.08 8.68 14.18
C THR A 258 4.27 9.91 15.06
N GLY A 259 3.22 10.29 15.77
CA GLY A 259 3.21 11.46 16.65
C GLY A 259 3.01 12.80 15.93
N GLN A 260 3.03 12.84 14.59
CA GLN A 260 2.75 14.03 13.79
C GLN A 260 1.38 13.96 13.12
N LEU A 261 0.98 12.79 12.63
CA LEU A 261 -0.32 12.55 12.01
C LEU A 261 -1.17 11.59 12.84
N GLU A 262 -2.47 11.81 12.80
CA GLU A 262 -3.45 10.95 13.43
C GLU A 262 -3.56 9.61 12.67
N THR A 263 -3.72 8.52 13.44
CA THR A 263 -3.87 7.17 12.87
C THR A 263 -5.14 6.51 13.37
N LYS A 264 -5.78 5.71 12.50
CA LYS A 264 -6.85 4.77 12.86
C LYS A 264 -6.30 3.59 13.65
N THR A 265 -7.20 2.79 14.22
CA THR A 265 -6.84 1.46 14.74
C THR A 265 -6.14 0.65 13.65
N GLY A 266 -4.94 0.14 13.94
CA GLY A 266 -4.12 -0.59 12.96
C GLY A 266 -3.03 0.26 12.29
N GLY A 267 -2.93 1.56 12.61
CA GLY A 267 -1.84 2.44 12.18
C GLY A 267 -2.07 3.17 10.85
N TYR A 268 -3.22 3.00 10.21
CA TYR A 268 -3.55 3.70 8.95
C TYR A 268 -3.73 5.20 9.19
N LEU A 269 -3.17 6.03 8.31
CA LEU A 269 -3.28 7.49 8.42
C LEU A 269 -4.74 7.95 8.27
N VAL A 270 -5.15 8.91 9.09
CA VAL A 270 -6.47 9.53 9.01
C VAL A 270 -6.44 10.63 7.96
N VAL A 271 -7.41 10.61 7.06
CA VAL A 271 -7.70 11.68 6.09
C VAL A 271 -9.12 12.16 6.25
N LYS A 272 -9.40 13.38 5.80
CA LYS A 272 -10.76 13.95 5.83
C LYS A 272 -11.70 13.10 4.96
N PRO A 273 -12.96 12.89 5.36
CA PRO A 273 -13.93 12.17 4.54
C PRO A 273 -14.08 12.79 3.14
N GLY A 274 -13.96 11.92 2.10
CA GLY A 274 -14.06 12.34 0.71
C GLY A 274 -12.85 13.12 0.17
N SER A 275 -11.74 13.15 0.90
CA SER A 275 -10.52 13.87 0.58
C SER A 275 -9.29 13.03 0.92
N THR A 276 -8.12 13.47 0.49
CA THR A 276 -6.82 12.90 0.88
C THR A 276 -6.07 13.81 1.87
N ALA A 277 -6.67 14.95 2.27
CA ALA A 277 -6.07 15.88 3.19
C ALA A 277 -5.99 15.31 4.60
N THR A 278 -4.81 15.41 5.22
CA THR A 278 -4.59 15.08 6.63
C THR A 278 -5.00 16.24 7.55
N ALA A 279 -4.70 16.13 8.85
CA ALA A 279 -4.87 17.23 9.79
C ALA A 279 -3.87 18.39 9.56
N ILE A 280 -2.74 18.13 8.89
CA ILE A 280 -1.71 19.12 8.57
C ILE A 280 -1.97 19.68 7.17
N GLU A 281 -2.15 20.99 7.09
CA GLU A 281 -2.39 21.69 5.82
C GLU A 281 -1.19 21.58 4.88
N GLY A 282 -1.40 21.18 3.63
CA GLY A 282 -0.35 20.89 2.65
C GLY A 282 0.21 19.48 2.74
N VAL A 283 -0.32 18.63 3.64
CA VAL A 283 0.04 17.20 3.73
C VAL A 283 -1.15 16.34 3.37
N TYR A 284 -0.96 15.47 2.39
CA TYR A 284 -1.97 14.54 1.85
C TYR A 284 -1.49 13.11 2.03
N ALA A 285 -2.43 12.18 2.18
CA ALA A 285 -2.12 10.75 2.23
C ALA A 285 -3.05 9.96 1.30
N ALA A 286 -2.48 9.06 0.50
CA ALA A 286 -3.20 8.36 -0.57
C ALA A 286 -2.79 6.89 -0.70
N GLY A 287 -3.74 6.05 -1.07
CA GLY A 287 -3.54 4.62 -1.24
C GLY A 287 -3.58 3.85 0.09
N ASP A 288 -2.97 2.68 0.08
CA ASP A 288 -3.10 1.70 1.16
C ASP A 288 -2.57 2.18 2.52
N VAL A 289 -1.80 3.26 2.58
CA VAL A 289 -1.38 3.88 3.86
C VAL A 289 -2.56 4.47 4.63
N THR A 290 -3.69 4.77 3.95
CA THR A 290 -4.94 5.28 4.53
C THR A 290 -6.11 4.30 4.39
N ASP A 291 -6.06 3.42 3.37
CA ASP A 291 -7.15 2.52 3.00
C ASP A 291 -7.00 1.17 3.73
N ASP A 292 -7.73 1.04 4.83
CA ASP A 292 -7.83 -0.18 5.62
C ASP A 292 -8.94 -1.14 5.12
N ILE A 293 -9.65 -0.77 4.04
CA ILE A 293 -10.84 -1.47 3.54
C ILE A 293 -10.56 -2.19 2.22
N TYR A 294 -10.24 -1.45 1.16
CA TYR A 294 -10.18 -1.97 -0.22
C TYR A 294 -8.81 -2.49 -0.60
N ARG A 295 -7.76 -1.68 -0.42
CA ARG A 295 -6.36 -2.01 -0.77
C ARG A 295 -6.24 -2.55 -2.20
N GLN A 296 -6.76 -1.80 -3.15
CA GLN A 296 -6.70 -2.13 -4.57
C GLN A 296 -5.85 -1.11 -5.34
N ALA A 297 -5.15 -1.58 -6.37
CA ALA A 297 -4.31 -0.72 -7.21
C ALA A 297 -5.09 0.44 -7.82
N VAL A 298 -6.32 0.19 -8.28
CA VAL A 298 -7.17 1.21 -8.91
C VAL A 298 -7.70 2.23 -7.91
N THR A 299 -8.05 1.82 -6.68
CA THR A 299 -8.45 2.77 -5.63
C THR A 299 -7.27 3.62 -5.18
N ALA A 300 -6.09 3.00 -5.04
CA ALA A 300 -4.85 3.70 -4.73
C ALA A 300 -4.50 4.74 -5.81
N ALA A 301 -4.58 4.38 -7.09
CA ALA A 301 -4.39 5.31 -8.20
C ALA A 301 -5.40 6.46 -8.15
N GLY A 302 -6.69 6.17 -7.91
CA GLY A 302 -7.72 7.19 -7.76
C GLY A 302 -7.43 8.17 -6.62
N MET A 303 -6.98 7.66 -5.47
CA MET A 303 -6.57 8.51 -4.34
C MET A 303 -5.34 9.35 -4.67
N GLY A 304 -4.36 8.79 -5.41
CA GLY A 304 -3.20 9.55 -5.90
C GLY A 304 -3.60 10.73 -6.78
N CYS A 305 -4.56 10.53 -7.68
CA CYS A 305 -5.15 11.61 -8.49
C CYS A 305 -5.77 12.68 -7.58
N MET A 306 -6.58 12.29 -6.59
CA MET A 306 -7.21 13.22 -5.65
C MET A 306 -6.16 14.04 -4.89
N ALA A 307 -5.13 13.40 -4.34
CA ALA A 307 -4.07 14.06 -3.59
C ALA A 307 -3.33 15.11 -4.43
N ALA A 308 -2.99 14.76 -5.67
CA ALA A 308 -2.36 15.72 -6.57
C ALA A 308 -3.26 16.93 -6.88
N LEU A 309 -4.54 16.69 -7.16
CA LEU A 309 -5.48 17.79 -7.47
C LEU A 309 -5.74 18.67 -6.24
N GLU A 310 -5.74 18.12 -5.04
CA GLU A 310 -5.84 18.88 -3.79
C GLU A 310 -4.57 19.71 -3.54
N ALA A 311 -3.37 19.12 -3.77
CA ALA A 311 -2.10 19.85 -3.69
C ALA A 311 -2.03 21.01 -4.71
N VAL A 312 -2.49 20.80 -5.95
CA VAL A 312 -2.58 21.84 -6.99
C VAL A 312 -3.42 23.03 -6.53
N ARG A 313 -4.62 22.75 -5.98
CA ARG A 313 -5.53 23.81 -5.49
C ARG A 313 -4.90 24.57 -4.33
N PHE A 314 -4.35 23.85 -3.38
CA PHE A 314 -3.70 24.42 -2.21
C PHE A 314 -2.54 25.34 -2.60
N LEU A 315 -1.63 24.90 -3.49
CA LEU A 315 -0.50 25.71 -3.94
C LEU A 315 -0.95 26.95 -4.71
N ALA A 316 -1.99 26.84 -5.54
CA ALA A 316 -2.55 27.98 -6.25
C ALA A 316 -3.14 29.03 -5.31
N GLU A 317 -3.79 28.61 -4.21
CA GLU A 317 -4.29 29.50 -3.18
C GLU A 317 -3.16 30.19 -2.42
N GLU A 318 -2.08 29.47 -2.10
CA GLU A 318 -0.91 30.03 -1.44
C GLU A 318 -0.18 31.03 -2.33
N ASP A 319 0.02 30.72 -3.61
CA ASP A 319 0.60 31.66 -4.60
C ASP A 319 -0.25 32.93 -4.70
N HIS A 320 -1.57 32.79 -4.74
CA HIS A 320 -2.48 33.94 -4.77
C HIS A 320 -2.37 34.79 -3.50
N LYS A 321 -2.33 34.17 -2.31
CA LYS A 321 -2.13 34.88 -1.03
C LYS A 321 -0.79 35.62 -0.99
N ALA A 322 0.28 34.97 -1.47
CA ALA A 322 1.61 35.57 -1.54
C ALA A 322 1.65 36.79 -2.49
N ALA A 323 1.01 36.67 -3.66
CA ALA A 323 0.94 37.77 -4.63
C ALA A 323 0.11 38.97 -4.17
N HIS A 324 -0.86 38.77 -3.29
CA HIS A 324 -1.76 39.79 -2.78
C HIS A 324 -1.48 40.19 -1.33
N LYS A 325 -0.32 39.83 -0.78
CA LYS A 325 0.09 40.26 0.56
C LYS A 325 0.22 41.78 0.58
N PRO A 326 -0.47 42.52 1.48
CA PRO A 326 -0.33 43.95 1.59
C PRO A 326 1.14 44.33 1.86
N ILE A 327 1.66 45.28 1.07
CA ILE A 327 2.99 45.82 1.30
C ILE A 327 3.05 46.37 2.72
N SER A 328 3.98 45.89 3.53
CA SER A 328 4.14 46.40 4.90
C SER A 328 4.51 47.89 4.87
N HIS A 329 4.09 48.67 5.89
CA HIS A 329 4.45 50.11 5.99
C HIS A 329 5.96 50.35 5.81
N HIS A 330 6.79 49.44 6.31
CA HIS A 330 8.25 49.55 6.21
C HIS A 330 8.80 49.28 4.78
N GLU A 331 8.12 48.43 3.99
CA GLU A 331 8.48 48.19 2.59
C GLU A 331 7.97 49.34 1.70
N ALA A 332 6.79 49.88 1.99
CA ALA A 332 6.27 51.07 1.31
C ALA A 332 7.19 52.29 1.46
N GLU A 333 7.75 52.49 2.66
CA GLU A 333 8.76 53.54 2.92
C GLU A 333 10.04 53.34 2.06
N LYS A 334 10.49 52.11 1.85
CA LYS A 334 11.74 51.84 1.07
C LYS A 334 11.55 52.05 -0.43
N ILE A 335 10.33 51.91 -0.96
CA ILE A 335 10.05 52.06 -2.40
C ILE A 335 9.44 53.42 -2.74
N GLY A 336 9.27 54.32 -1.74
CA GLY A 336 8.90 55.71 -1.98
C GLY A 336 7.49 55.93 -2.51
N VAL A 337 6.55 55.01 -2.22
CA VAL A 337 5.15 55.11 -2.60
C VAL A 337 4.38 55.68 -1.43
N TRP A 338 4.18 57.04 -1.46
CA TRP A 338 3.23 57.81 -0.67
C TRP A 338 2.35 58.61 -1.60
#